data_ff56d2769270353486fce1058d720ca5
#
_entry.id   ff56d2769270353486fce1058d720ca5
#
_cell.length_a   1.000
_cell.length_b   1.000
_cell.length_c   1.000
_cell.angle_alpha   90.00
_cell.angle_beta   90.00
_cell.angle_gamma   90.00
#
_symmetry.space_group_name_H-M   'P 1'
#
loop_
_entity.id
_entity.type
_entity.pdbx_description
1 polymer ?
#
loop_
_entity_poly.entity_id
_entity_poly.type
_entity_poly.pdbx_seq_one_letter_code
_entity_poly.pdbx_strand_id
1 'polypeptide(L)'
;MKEEKKGGDILFDIRHLTHTFETEEGKKFDALSDVSASIRKGSFTAIIGTNGSGKSTLARHLNALLIPTDGEIYVEGMKTSDFSHIWDIRQKVGMVFQNPDNQLVAAIVEEDVAFGPENLGIPSEEIKKRVDVALEKVGMTAYRTHSPAMLSGGQKQRIAIAGILAMHPDCIVLDEPTAMLDPHGRKEVMDTVHELNEKEGITIVLITHFMEEAVTADHVMVIDKGHLRMEGTAREVFSQADKLTALGLDVPVAADLAHGLRKKGFHIPEDCLTDEELGESLCPYASKM
;
A
#
# COMPACT_ATOMS: atom_id res chain seq x y z
N MET A 1 7.05 -21.24 -6.28
CA MET A 1 8.41 -20.63 -6.43
C MET A 1 8.22 -19.41 -7.31
N LYS A 2 8.08 -18.20 -6.72
CA LYS A 2 8.11 -16.96 -7.51
C LYS A 2 9.56 -16.80 -7.99
N GLU A 3 9.78 -16.72 -9.30
CA GLU A 3 11.09 -16.34 -9.85
C GLU A 3 11.49 -14.99 -9.27
N GLU A 4 12.69 -14.88 -8.72
CA GLU A 4 13.28 -13.58 -8.34
C GLU A 4 13.26 -12.68 -9.58
N LYS A 5 12.41 -11.64 -9.55
CA LYS A 5 12.44 -10.55 -10.53
C LYS A 5 13.78 -9.83 -10.37
N LYS A 6 14.82 -10.34 -11.02
CA LYS A 6 16.16 -9.74 -11.03
C LYS A 6 16.11 -8.38 -11.72
N GLY A 7 16.44 -7.31 -10.98
CA GLY A 7 16.86 -6.03 -11.52
C GLY A 7 15.77 -5.21 -12.21
N GLY A 8 14.58 -5.07 -11.60
CA GLY A 8 13.54 -4.13 -12.09
C GLY A 8 14.00 -2.67 -11.94
N ASP A 9 13.58 -1.81 -12.89
CA ASP A 9 13.81 -0.37 -12.84
C ASP A 9 13.23 0.21 -11.54
N ILE A 10 13.94 1.18 -10.96
CA ILE A 10 13.49 1.92 -9.77
C ILE A 10 12.34 2.85 -10.18
N LEU A 11 11.19 2.73 -9.51
CA LEU A 11 10.07 3.66 -9.66
C LEU A 11 10.25 4.86 -8.74
N PHE A 12 10.51 4.61 -7.44
CA PHE A 12 10.78 5.67 -6.47
C PHE A 12 12.22 5.58 -5.98
N ASP A 13 12.92 6.71 -6.00
CA ASP A 13 14.22 6.92 -5.38
C ASP A 13 14.08 8.03 -4.35
N ILE A 14 14.14 7.67 -3.07
CA ILE A 14 13.93 8.55 -1.92
C ILE A 14 15.29 8.76 -1.26
N ARG A 15 15.73 10.03 -1.19
CA ARG A 15 17.07 10.39 -0.71
C ARG A 15 16.97 11.40 0.42
N HIS A 16 17.36 10.98 1.63
CA HIS A 16 17.46 11.83 2.81
C HIS A 16 16.19 12.66 3.08
N LEU A 17 15.00 12.06 2.80
CA LEU A 17 13.72 12.74 2.94
C LEU A 17 13.48 13.19 4.36
N THR A 18 13.30 14.49 4.54
CA THR A 18 12.82 15.11 5.78
C THR A 18 11.58 15.95 5.50
N HIS A 19 10.57 15.82 6.35
CA HIS A 19 9.37 16.65 6.28
C HIS A 19 8.98 17.19 7.65
N THR A 20 9.03 18.50 7.76
CA THR A 20 8.70 19.25 8.98
C THR A 20 7.34 19.93 8.82
N PHE A 21 6.42 19.64 9.72
CA PHE A 21 5.18 20.41 9.86
C PHE A 21 5.38 21.54 10.86
N GLU A 22 4.65 22.63 10.64
CA GLU A 22 4.57 23.75 11.56
C GLU A 22 3.13 23.89 12.06
N THR A 23 2.93 23.90 13.37
CA THR A 23 1.61 24.11 13.99
C THR A 23 1.20 25.57 13.93
N GLU A 24 -0.08 25.87 14.13
CA GLU A 24 -0.60 27.25 14.20
C GLU A 24 0.10 28.10 15.27
N GLU A 25 0.66 27.47 16.29
CA GLU A 25 1.44 28.12 17.37
C GLU A 25 2.92 28.34 16.97
N GLY A 26 3.33 27.99 15.73
CA GLY A 26 4.70 28.10 15.24
C GLY A 26 5.66 27.02 15.75
N LYS A 27 5.15 25.96 16.39
CA LYS A 27 5.97 24.83 16.83
C LYS A 27 6.24 23.90 15.66
N LYS A 28 7.50 23.56 15.44
CA LYS A 28 7.94 22.64 14.38
C LYS A 28 8.13 21.24 14.93
N PHE A 29 7.75 20.24 14.12
CA PHE A 29 8.04 18.84 14.38
C PHE A 29 8.30 18.09 13.07
N ASP A 30 9.25 17.18 13.10
CA ASP A 30 9.59 16.36 11.95
C ASP A 30 8.68 15.13 11.91
N ALA A 31 7.86 15.06 10.89
CA ALA A 31 7.03 13.88 10.62
C ALA A 31 7.82 12.77 9.92
N LEU A 32 8.86 13.16 9.16
CA LEU A 32 9.86 12.28 8.55
C LEU A 32 11.23 12.92 8.75
N SER A 33 12.24 12.10 9.04
CA SER A 33 13.62 12.53 9.29
C SER A 33 14.58 11.56 8.62
N ASP A 34 15.31 12.06 7.64
CA ASP A 34 16.41 11.37 6.94
C ASP A 34 16.01 9.97 6.41
N VAL A 35 14.85 9.87 5.76
CA VAL A 35 14.37 8.61 5.18
C VAL A 35 14.98 8.44 3.78
N SER A 36 15.73 7.34 3.58
CA SER A 36 16.27 6.95 2.29
C SER A 36 15.82 5.53 1.96
N ALA A 37 15.21 5.34 0.78
CA ALA A 37 14.68 4.04 0.34
C ALA A 37 14.46 4.03 -1.17
N SER A 38 14.27 2.84 -1.74
CA SER A 38 13.88 2.69 -3.14
C SER A 38 12.75 1.69 -3.31
N ILE A 39 11.82 1.96 -4.24
CA ILE A 39 10.73 1.06 -4.58
C ILE A 39 10.84 0.70 -6.06
N ARG A 40 10.79 -0.58 -6.37
CA ARG A 40 10.91 -1.10 -7.73
C ARG A 40 9.59 -1.11 -8.47
N LYS A 41 9.63 -0.92 -9.78
CA LYS A 41 8.45 -1.11 -10.64
C LYS A 41 7.89 -2.52 -10.54
N GLY A 42 6.56 -2.61 -10.51
CA GLY A 42 5.83 -3.87 -10.44
C GLY A 42 6.00 -4.63 -9.13
N SER A 43 6.67 -4.04 -8.11
CA SER A 43 6.73 -4.65 -6.78
C SER A 43 5.48 -4.34 -5.95
N PHE A 44 5.20 -5.21 -5.00
CA PHE A 44 4.26 -4.96 -3.91
C PHE A 44 5.07 -4.58 -2.67
N THR A 45 5.02 -3.31 -2.25
CA THR A 45 5.73 -2.81 -1.06
C THR A 45 4.73 -2.47 0.04
N ALA A 46 4.91 -3.02 1.24
CA ALA A 46 4.15 -2.65 2.42
C ALA A 46 4.93 -1.67 3.30
N ILE A 47 4.28 -0.61 3.78
CA ILE A 47 4.82 0.33 4.76
C ILE A 47 4.04 0.16 6.06
N ILE A 48 4.71 -0.32 7.10
CA ILE A 48 4.13 -0.56 8.41
C ILE A 48 4.75 0.36 9.47
N GLY A 49 4.06 0.53 10.57
CA GLY A 49 4.51 1.39 11.68
C GLY A 49 3.34 1.78 12.59
N THR A 50 3.63 2.29 13.77
CA THR A 50 2.60 2.76 14.71
C THR A 50 1.85 3.99 14.19
N ASN A 51 0.68 4.30 14.77
CA ASN A 51 -0.05 5.52 14.43
C ASN A 51 0.81 6.76 14.72
N GLY A 52 0.81 7.70 13.77
CA GLY A 52 1.64 8.91 13.87
C GLY A 52 3.13 8.70 13.57
N SER A 53 3.55 7.53 13.09
CA SER A 53 4.97 7.27 12.78
C SER A 53 5.48 7.96 11.51
N GLY A 54 4.60 8.54 10.66
CA GLY A 54 4.97 9.23 9.42
C GLY A 54 4.57 8.51 8.12
N LYS A 55 3.93 7.34 8.17
CA LYS A 55 3.54 6.53 6.99
C LYS A 55 2.71 7.29 5.95
N SER A 56 1.60 7.90 6.37
CA SER A 56 0.74 8.69 5.47
C SER A 56 1.43 9.95 4.95
N THR A 57 2.38 10.50 5.72
CA THR A 57 3.23 11.62 5.25
C THR A 57 4.13 11.11 4.12
N LEU A 58 4.79 9.96 4.28
CA LEU A 58 5.60 9.36 3.23
C LEU A 58 4.74 9.05 1.98
N ALA A 59 3.56 8.44 2.16
CA ALA A 59 2.65 8.16 1.05
C ALA A 59 2.32 9.40 0.21
N ARG A 60 2.03 10.54 0.86
CA ARG A 60 1.70 11.80 0.18
C ARG A 60 2.89 12.43 -0.53
N HIS A 61 4.10 12.09 -0.15
CA HIS A 61 5.30 12.49 -0.89
C HIS A 61 5.48 11.72 -2.19
N LEU A 62 5.06 10.43 -2.22
CA LEU A 62 5.24 9.58 -3.39
C LEU A 62 4.46 10.08 -4.61
N ASN A 63 3.29 10.73 -4.43
CA ASN A 63 2.53 11.31 -5.53
C ASN A 63 2.60 12.86 -5.59
N ALA A 64 3.62 13.45 -4.96
CA ALA A 64 3.84 14.89 -4.91
C ALA A 64 2.63 15.70 -4.37
N LEU A 65 1.84 15.15 -3.43
CA LEU A 65 0.87 15.91 -2.63
C LEU A 65 1.58 16.74 -1.55
N LEU A 66 2.70 16.23 -1.04
CA LEU A 66 3.61 16.95 -0.18
C LEU A 66 4.98 17.07 -0.88
N ILE A 67 5.66 18.18 -0.63
CA ILE A 67 7.01 18.43 -1.11
C ILE A 67 7.97 18.29 0.08
N PRO A 68 9.14 17.62 -0.08
CA PRO A 68 10.15 17.53 0.97
C PRO A 68 10.54 18.90 1.55
N THR A 69 10.72 18.98 2.87
CA THR A 69 11.33 20.15 3.51
C THR A 69 12.85 20.11 3.29
N ASP A 70 13.44 18.91 3.29
CA ASP A 70 14.82 18.63 2.93
C ASP A 70 14.92 17.24 2.30
N GLY A 71 15.99 16.99 1.52
CA GLY A 71 16.16 15.78 0.73
C GLY A 71 15.38 15.81 -0.59
N GLU A 72 15.30 14.67 -1.25
CA GLU A 72 14.76 14.57 -2.61
C GLU A 72 13.98 13.29 -2.81
N ILE A 73 12.93 13.34 -3.64
CA ILE A 73 12.22 12.16 -4.14
C ILE A 73 12.14 12.26 -5.65
N TYR A 74 12.45 11.15 -6.30
CA TYR A 74 12.31 10.99 -7.73
C TYR A 74 11.30 9.88 -8.05
N VAL A 75 10.42 10.14 -9.01
CA VAL A 75 9.49 9.19 -9.60
C VAL A 75 9.93 8.99 -11.05
N GLU A 76 10.48 7.83 -11.37
CA GLU A 76 11.07 7.57 -12.71
C GLU A 76 12.05 8.66 -13.17
N GLY A 77 12.87 9.16 -12.24
CA GLY A 77 13.82 10.24 -12.51
C GLY A 77 13.23 11.66 -12.53
N MET A 78 11.90 11.80 -12.43
CA MET A 78 11.23 13.09 -12.27
C MET A 78 11.24 13.52 -10.81
N LYS A 79 11.81 14.67 -10.49
CA LYS A 79 11.87 15.18 -9.13
C LYS A 79 10.52 15.72 -8.67
N THR A 80 10.01 15.27 -7.51
CA THR A 80 8.68 15.66 -6.99
C THR A 80 8.58 17.14 -6.63
N SER A 81 9.72 17.83 -6.36
CA SER A 81 9.76 19.26 -6.09
C SER A 81 9.83 20.12 -7.35
N ASP A 82 9.95 19.51 -8.54
CA ASP A 82 9.88 20.24 -9.80
C ASP A 82 8.41 20.32 -10.26
N PHE A 83 7.86 21.54 -10.17
CA PHE A 83 6.45 21.79 -10.51
C PHE A 83 6.10 21.46 -11.98
N SER A 84 7.09 21.43 -12.89
CA SER A 84 6.85 21.06 -14.30
C SER A 84 6.45 19.60 -14.48
N HIS A 85 6.81 18.70 -13.53
CA HIS A 85 6.52 17.27 -13.57
C HIS A 85 5.36 16.82 -12.68
N ILE A 86 4.75 17.72 -11.89
CA ILE A 86 3.73 17.33 -10.90
C ILE A 86 2.55 16.59 -11.54
N TRP A 87 2.08 17.06 -12.69
CA TRP A 87 0.95 16.42 -13.37
C TRP A 87 1.30 15.03 -13.91
N ASP A 88 2.49 14.88 -14.50
CA ASP A 88 2.98 13.60 -14.98
C ASP A 88 3.14 12.60 -13.83
N ILE A 89 3.70 13.05 -12.69
CA ILE A 89 3.85 12.23 -11.48
C ILE A 89 2.48 11.79 -10.95
N ARG A 90 1.51 12.71 -10.83
CA ARG A 90 0.17 12.39 -10.31
C ARG A 90 -0.65 11.50 -11.23
N GLN A 91 -0.40 11.55 -12.53
CA GLN A 91 -0.99 10.61 -13.47
C GLN A 91 -0.39 9.20 -13.32
N LYS A 92 0.93 9.11 -13.11
CA LYS A 92 1.65 7.84 -12.96
C LYS A 92 1.41 7.19 -11.59
N VAL A 93 1.27 7.99 -10.54
CA VAL A 93 1.14 7.53 -9.15
C VAL A 93 -0.23 7.94 -8.61
N GLY A 94 -1.18 7.03 -8.70
CA GLY A 94 -2.50 7.22 -8.10
C GLY A 94 -2.47 7.01 -6.58
N MET A 95 -3.33 7.72 -5.85
CA MET A 95 -3.44 7.58 -4.40
C MET A 95 -4.88 7.29 -3.98
N VAL A 96 -5.05 6.27 -3.16
CA VAL A 96 -6.32 5.87 -2.53
C VAL A 96 -6.21 6.14 -1.04
N PHE A 97 -7.18 6.89 -0.50
CA PHE A 97 -7.18 7.31 0.90
C PHE A 97 -7.95 6.32 1.79
N GLN A 98 -7.71 6.40 3.10
CA GLN A 98 -8.30 5.55 4.12
C GLN A 98 -9.84 5.55 4.10
N ASN A 99 -10.47 6.73 3.93
CA ASN A 99 -11.91 6.86 3.90
C ASN A 99 -12.39 7.11 2.46
N PRO A 100 -13.05 6.13 1.81
CA PRO A 100 -13.54 6.29 0.45
C PRO A 100 -14.65 7.37 0.32
N ASP A 101 -15.41 7.65 1.38
CA ASP A 101 -16.45 8.69 1.34
C ASP A 101 -15.87 10.10 1.11
N ASN A 102 -14.61 10.32 1.45
CA ASN A 102 -13.91 11.58 1.18
C ASN A 102 -13.33 11.65 -0.25
N GLN A 103 -13.32 10.54 -0.97
CA GLN A 103 -12.74 10.44 -2.31
C GLN A 103 -13.81 10.40 -3.39
N LEU A 104 -14.93 9.73 -3.14
CA LEU A 104 -16.04 9.61 -4.08
C LEU A 104 -16.87 10.90 -4.09
N VAL A 105 -16.98 11.53 -5.26
CA VAL A 105 -17.58 12.88 -5.39
C VAL A 105 -18.81 12.91 -6.30
N ALA A 106 -18.97 11.91 -7.19
CA ALA A 106 -20.08 11.87 -8.13
C ALA A 106 -21.34 11.19 -7.55
N ALA A 107 -22.47 11.49 -8.18
CA ALA A 107 -23.76 10.89 -7.81
C ALA A 107 -23.91 9.44 -8.28
N ILE A 108 -23.20 9.05 -9.33
CA ILE A 108 -23.24 7.76 -10.01
C ILE A 108 -21.82 7.21 -10.13
N VAL A 109 -21.66 5.89 -9.92
CA VAL A 109 -20.37 5.19 -9.94
C VAL A 109 -19.58 5.44 -11.24
N GLU A 110 -20.22 5.32 -12.41
CA GLU A 110 -19.49 5.52 -13.68
C GLU A 110 -18.97 6.95 -13.88
N GLU A 111 -19.68 7.93 -13.34
CA GLU A 111 -19.25 9.34 -13.38
C GLU A 111 -18.06 9.56 -12.46
N ASP A 112 -18.05 8.89 -11.29
CA ASP A 112 -16.94 8.98 -10.36
C ASP A 112 -15.66 8.36 -10.93
N VAL A 113 -15.77 7.20 -11.58
CA VAL A 113 -14.64 6.53 -12.24
C VAL A 113 -14.16 7.34 -13.46
N ALA A 114 -15.06 8.05 -14.16
CA ALA A 114 -14.71 8.90 -15.29
C ALA A 114 -14.00 10.21 -14.88
N PHE A 115 -14.18 10.66 -13.63
CA PHE A 115 -13.71 11.96 -13.15
C PHE A 115 -12.20 12.19 -13.35
N GLY A 116 -11.37 11.17 -13.06
CA GLY A 116 -9.92 11.26 -13.27
C GLY A 116 -9.54 11.45 -14.75
N PRO A 117 -9.96 10.55 -15.65
CA PRO A 117 -9.74 10.67 -17.10
C PRO A 117 -10.28 11.96 -17.71
N GLU A 118 -11.44 12.47 -17.26
CA GLU A 118 -12.00 13.75 -17.71
C GLU A 118 -11.06 14.92 -17.38
N ASN A 119 -10.53 14.96 -16.15
CA ASN A 119 -9.58 15.99 -15.76
C ASN A 119 -8.24 15.91 -16.52
N LEU A 120 -7.90 14.74 -17.05
CA LEU A 120 -6.74 14.56 -17.94
C LEU A 120 -7.03 14.96 -19.38
N GLY A 121 -8.26 15.37 -19.72
CA GLY A 121 -8.67 15.77 -21.07
C GLY A 121 -8.75 14.60 -22.06
N ILE A 122 -8.96 13.38 -21.57
CA ILE A 122 -9.10 12.19 -22.41
C ILE A 122 -10.41 12.29 -23.22
N PRO A 123 -10.42 11.90 -24.51
CA PRO A 123 -11.63 11.91 -25.32
C PRO A 123 -12.73 11.00 -24.75
N SER A 124 -14.00 11.43 -24.82
CA SER A 124 -15.15 10.75 -24.21
C SER A 124 -15.31 9.27 -24.63
N GLU A 125 -15.01 8.94 -25.88
CA GLU A 125 -15.03 7.56 -26.38
C GLU A 125 -13.99 6.66 -25.68
N GLU A 126 -12.83 7.21 -25.37
CA GLU A 126 -11.76 6.51 -24.66
C GLU A 126 -12.07 6.42 -23.16
N ILE A 127 -12.63 7.49 -22.56
CA ILE A 127 -13.07 7.49 -21.16
C ILE A 127 -14.03 6.33 -20.92
N LYS A 128 -15.04 6.18 -21.79
CA LYS A 128 -16.03 5.11 -21.66
C LYS A 128 -15.38 3.73 -21.62
N LYS A 129 -14.40 3.48 -22.51
CA LYS A 129 -13.66 2.20 -22.52
C LYS A 129 -12.85 1.99 -21.25
N ARG A 130 -12.18 3.05 -20.76
CA ARG A 130 -11.38 2.99 -19.51
C ARG A 130 -12.24 2.72 -18.30
N VAL A 131 -13.42 3.34 -18.21
CA VAL A 131 -14.41 3.10 -17.15
C VAL A 131 -14.89 1.65 -17.18
N ASP A 132 -15.24 1.12 -18.38
CA ASP A 132 -15.68 -0.27 -18.55
C ASP A 132 -14.61 -1.24 -18.03
N VAL A 133 -13.37 -1.08 -18.47
CA VAL A 133 -12.24 -1.92 -18.08
C VAL A 133 -11.93 -1.78 -16.58
N ALA A 134 -11.93 -0.56 -16.04
CA ALA A 134 -11.65 -0.34 -14.64
C ALA A 134 -12.70 -0.99 -13.72
N LEU A 135 -13.99 -0.82 -14.04
CA LEU A 135 -15.07 -1.44 -13.28
C LEU A 135 -15.04 -2.98 -13.36
N GLU A 136 -14.69 -3.54 -14.53
CA GLU A 136 -14.51 -4.98 -14.70
C GLU A 136 -13.38 -5.51 -13.80
N LYS A 137 -12.21 -4.86 -13.83
CA LYS A 137 -11.03 -5.27 -13.05
C LYS A 137 -11.25 -5.26 -11.54
N VAL A 138 -12.08 -4.36 -11.03
CA VAL A 138 -12.41 -4.32 -9.60
C VAL A 138 -13.70 -5.08 -9.26
N GLY A 139 -14.33 -5.78 -10.22
CA GLY A 139 -15.56 -6.56 -10.03
C GLY A 139 -16.79 -5.72 -9.72
N MET A 140 -16.87 -4.47 -10.23
CA MET A 140 -17.94 -3.53 -9.90
C MET A 140 -18.83 -3.15 -11.09
N THR A 141 -18.75 -3.86 -12.21
CA THR A 141 -19.55 -3.58 -13.43
C THR A 141 -21.06 -3.52 -13.17
N ALA A 142 -21.59 -4.42 -12.32
CA ALA A 142 -23.01 -4.46 -11.97
C ALA A 142 -23.50 -3.22 -11.22
N TYR A 143 -22.59 -2.45 -10.63
CA TYR A 143 -22.90 -1.26 -9.82
C TYR A 143 -22.72 0.06 -10.58
N ARG A 144 -22.42 -0.01 -11.87
CA ARG A 144 -22.08 1.12 -12.74
C ARG A 144 -23.01 2.33 -12.59
N THR A 145 -24.34 2.09 -12.57
CA THR A 145 -25.37 3.13 -12.50
C THR A 145 -25.88 3.37 -11.07
N HIS A 146 -25.28 2.74 -10.07
CA HIS A 146 -25.67 2.93 -8.68
C HIS A 146 -25.08 4.21 -8.10
N SER A 147 -25.74 4.74 -7.08
CA SER A 147 -25.16 5.79 -6.26
C SER A 147 -24.08 5.21 -5.33
N PRO A 148 -22.88 5.82 -5.23
CA PRO A 148 -21.87 5.40 -4.27
C PRO A 148 -22.39 5.36 -2.82
N ALA A 149 -23.34 6.21 -2.45
CA ALA A 149 -23.93 6.22 -1.13
C ALA A 149 -24.66 4.91 -0.74
N MET A 150 -25.08 4.12 -1.73
CA MET A 150 -25.78 2.83 -1.53
C MET A 150 -24.83 1.63 -1.43
N LEU A 151 -23.52 1.86 -1.56
CA LEU A 151 -22.52 0.80 -1.57
C LEU A 151 -21.96 0.53 -0.18
N SER A 152 -21.52 -0.72 0.06
CA SER A 152 -20.76 -1.07 1.27
C SER A 152 -19.38 -0.39 1.26
N GLY A 153 -18.69 -0.32 2.41
CA GLY A 153 -17.36 0.26 2.50
C GLY A 153 -16.36 -0.40 1.56
N GLY A 154 -16.33 -1.73 1.46
CA GLY A 154 -15.46 -2.46 0.55
C GLY A 154 -15.78 -2.18 -0.92
N GLN A 155 -17.07 -2.06 -1.28
CA GLN A 155 -17.48 -1.67 -2.63
C GLN A 155 -17.05 -0.24 -2.97
N LYS A 156 -17.24 0.71 -2.05
CA LYS A 156 -16.76 2.09 -2.23
C LYS A 156 -15.25 2.16 -2.43
N GLN A 157 -14.50 1.39 -1.65
CA GLN A 157 -13.03 1.33 -1.78
C GLN A 157 -12.61 0.79 -3.14
N ARG A 158 -13.28 -0.26 -3.64
CA ARG A 158 -13.02 -0.77 -5.00
C ARG A 158 -13.38 0.23 -6.09
N ILE A 159 -14.44 1.05 -5.92
CA ILE A 159 -14.74 2.14 -6.84
C ILE A 159 -13.65 3.22 -6.80
N ALA A 160 -13.16 3.58 -5.62
CA ALA A 160 -12.04 4.52 -5.50
C ALA A 160 -10.78 4.01 -6.23
N ILE A 161 -10.49 2.71 -6.11
CA ILE A 161 -9.41 2.05 -6.86
C ILE A 161 -9.69 2.10 -8.37
N ALA A 162 -10.94 1.85 -8.81
CA ALA A 162 -11.33 1.92 -10.22
C ALA A 162 -11.11 3.31 -10.82
N GLY A 163 -11.45 4.38 -10.06
CA GLY A 163 -11.22 5.77 -10.48
C GLY A 163 -9.74 6.07 -10.74
N ILE A 164 -8.86 5.55 -9.89
CA ILE A 164 -7.41 5.64 -10.10
C ILE A 164 -6.97 4.80 -11.30
N LEU A 165 -7.47 3.56 -11.40
CA LEU A 165 -7.10 2.62 -12.47
C LEU A 165 -7.47 3.16 -13.87
N ALA A 166 -8.59 3.88 -14.00
CA ALA A 166 -9.05 4.49 -15.25
C ALA A 166 -8.06 5.56 -15.78
N MET A 167 -7.19 6.10 -14.95
CA MET A 167 -6.11 7.01 -15.35
C MET A 167 -4.89 6.29 -15.94
N HIS A 168 -4.84 4.94 -15.89
CA HIS A 168 -3.72 4.09 -16.29
C HIS A 168 -2.42 4.40 -15.53
N PRO A 169 -2.40 4.27 -14.20
CA PRO A 169 -1.23 4.57 -13.40
C PRO A 169 -0.17 3.46 -13.50
N ASP A 170 1.10 3.81 -13.30
CA ASP A 170 2.20 2.86 -13.11
C ASP A 170 2.26 2.33 -11.66
N CYS A 171 1.68 3.10 -10.72
CA CYS A 171 1.67 2.79 -9.29
C CYS A 171 0.37 3.22 -8.62
N ILE A 172 -0.10 2.42 -7.66
CA ILE A 172 -1.19 2.78 -6.74
C ILE A 172 -0.64 2.78 -5.33
N VAL A 173 -0.71 3.94 -4.67
CA VAL A 173 -0.43 4.12 -3.24
C VAL A 173 -1.74 4.03 -2.48
N LEU A 174 -1.82 3.11 -1.54
CA LEU A 174 -3.01 2.82 -0.74
C LEU A 174 -2.73 3.19 0.72
N ASP A 175 -3.35 4.25 1.22
CA ASP A 175 -3.17 4.71 2.60
C ASP A 175 -4.25 4.11 3.50
N GLU A 176 -3.94 3.00 4.17
CA GLU A 176 -4.83 2.22 5.05
C GLU A 176 -6.20 1.87 4.42
N PRO A 177 -6.24 1.30 3.20
CA PRO A 177 -7.48 1.16 2.42
C PRO A 177 -8.52 0.25 3.08
N THR A 178 -8.13 -0.56 4.03
CA THR A 178 -8.95 -1.61 4.65
C THR A 178 -9.30 -1.33 6.11
N ALA A 179 -8.78 -0.23 6.70
CA ALA A 179 -8.88 0.06 8.12
C ALA A 179 -10.33 0.21 8.62
N MET A 180 -11.25 0.66 7.75
CA MET A 180 -12.66 0.90 8.07
C MET A 180 -13.59 -0.22 7.59
N LEU A 181 -13.04 -1.35 7.13
CA LEU A 181 -13.80 -2.43 6.51
C LEU A 181 -13.98 -3.62 7.46
N ASP A 182 -15.08 -4.33 7.27
CA ASP A 182 -15.29 -5.64 7.85
C ASP A 182 -14.31 -6.68 7.23
N PRO A 183 -14.14 -7.86 7.82
CA PRO A 183 -13.20 -8.85 7.32
C PRO A 183 -13.47 -9.28 5.87
N HIS A 184 -14.73 -9.33 5.45
CA HIS A 184 -15.09 -9.71 4.08
C HIS A 184 -14.70 -8.62 3.09
N GLY A 185 -15.08 -7.37 3.35
CA GLY A 185 -14.71 -6.23 2.52
C GLY A 185 -13.20 -6.02 2.44
N ARG A 186 -12.48 -6.26 3.56
CA ARG A 186 -11.01 -6.23 3.57
C ARG A 186 -10.42 -7.26 2.60
N LYS A 187 -10.90 -8.52 2.67
CA LYS A 187 -10.44 -9.57 1.78
C LYS A 187 -10.69 -9.21 0.31
N GLU A 188 -11.90 -8.75 -0.03
CA GLU A 188 -12.25 -8.36 -1.40
C GLU A 188 -11.35 -7.24 -1.96
N VAL A 189 -11.03 -6.23 -1.14
CA VAL A 189 -10.13 -5.14 -1.53
C VAL A 189 -8.70 -5.67 -1.72
N MET A 190 -8.20 -6.49 -0.78
CA MET A 190 -6.85 -7.05 -0.90
C MET A 190 -6.71 -8.01 -2.08
N ASP A 191 -7.71 -8.87 -2.33
CA ASP A 191 -7.74 -9.75 -3.51
C ASP A 191 -7.65 -8.89 -4.80
N THR A 192 -8.41 -7.79 -4.89
CA THR A 192 -8.35 -6.86 -6.02
C THR A 192 -6.96 -6.24 -6.18
N VAL A 193 -6.35 -5.76 -5.10
CA VAL A 193 -5.01 -5.15 -5.12
C VAL A 193 -3.93 -6.14 -5.56
N HIS A 194 -4.01 -7.39 -5.09
CA HIS A 194 -3.10 -8.47 -5.53
C HIS A 194 -3.26 -8.78 -7.01
N GLU A 195 -4.50 -8.88 -7.51
CA GLU A 195 -4.74 -9.10 -8.94
C GLU A 195 -4.16 -7.97 -9.81
N LEU A 196 -4.30 -6.72 -9.39
CA LEU A 196 -3.73 -5.57 -10.10
C LEU A 196 -2.18 -5.63 -10.13
N ASN A 197 -1.55 -6.06 -9.05
CA ASN A 197 -0.10 -6.23 -9.04
C ASN A 197 0.35 -7.43 -9.89
N GLU A 198 -0.23 -8.62 -9.66
CA GLU A 198 0.25 -9.87 -10.25
C GLU A 198 -0.10 -10.00 -11.75
N LYS A 199 -1.32 -9.59 -12.14
CA LYS A 199 -1.81 -9.75 -13.51
C LYS A 199 -1.53 -8.54 -14.40
N GLU A 200 -1.59 -7.32 -13.83
CA GLU A 200 -1.42 -6.08 -14.59
C GLU A 200 -0.03 -5.47 -14.43
N GLY A 201 0.77 -5.96 -13.49
CA GLY A 201 2.12 -5.46 -13.24
C GLY A 201 2.16 -4.06 -12.60
N ILE A 202 1.05 -3.58 -12.06
CA ILE A 202 0.98 -2.27 -11.39
C ILE A 202 1.78 -2.34 -10.10
N THR A 203 2.62 -1.34 -9.86
CA THR A 203 3.34 -1.21 -8.59
C THR A 203 2.36 -0.87 -7.47
N ILE A 204 2.45 -1.58 -6.34
CA ILE A 204 1.61 -1.32 -5.18
C ILE A 204 2.47 -0.82 -4.02
N VAL A 205 2.05 0.27 -3.40
CA VAL A 205 2.57 0.75 -2.11
C VAL A 205 1.40 0.76 -1.13
N LEU A 206 1.40 -0.19 -0.22
CA LEU A 206 0.35 -0.38 0.78
C LEU A 206 0.80 0.12 2.14
N ILE A 207 0.15 1.16 2.67
CA ILE A 207 0.27 1.50 4.09
C ILE A 207 -0.79 0.70 4.85
N THR A 208 -0.37 -0.05 5.84
CA THR A 208 -1.28 -0.83 6.67
C THR A 208 -0.76 -0.97 8.10
N HIS A 209 -1.68 -1.22 9.02
CA HIS A 209 -1.40 -1.67 10.38
C HIS A 209 -1.81 -3.14 10.59
N PHE A 210 -2.32 -3.81 9.55
CA PHE A 210 -2.62 -5.23 9.56
C PHE A 210 -1.43 -6.03 9.04
N MET A 211 -0.81 -6.81 9.91
CA MET A 211 0.41 -7.55 9.57
C MET A 211 0.14 -8.65 8.54
N GLU A 212 -1.06 -9.22 8.53
CA GLU A 212 -1.50 -10.22 7.56
C GLU A 212 -1.51 -9.69 6.12
N GLU A 213 -1.77 -8.39 5.94
CA GLU A 213 -1.69 -7.74 4.62
C GLU A 213 -0.23 -7.53 4.20
N ALA A 214 0.64 -7.16 5.14
CA ALA A 214 2.05 -6.90 4.87
C ALA A 214 2.87 -8.18 4.60
N VAL A 215 2.43 -9.34 5.11
CA VAL A 215 3.09 -10.65 4.87
C VAL A 215 3.15 -11.00 3.39
N THR A 216 2.17 -10.56 2.61
CA THR A 216 2.07 -10.88 1.19
C THR A 216 2.94 -9.99 0.29
N ALA A 217 3.55 -8.93 0.87
CA ALA A 217 4.38 -8.00 0.15
C ALA A 217 5.76 -8.59 -0.24
N ASP A 218 6.27 -8.17 -1.41
CA ASP A 218 7.63 -8.48 -1.84
C ASP A 218 8.68 -7.78 -0.95
N HIS A 219 8.34 -6.57 -0.47
CA HIS A 219 9.20 -5.72 0.35
C HIS A 219 8.40 -5.06 1.46
N VAL A 220 8.96 -4.97 2.65
CA VAL A 220 8.35 -4.33 3.83
C VAL A 220 9.28 -3.25 4.35
N MET A 221 8.73 -2.06 4.58
CA MET A 221 9.40 -0.91 5.19
C MET A 221 8.76 -0.62 6.55
N VAL A 222 9.55 -0.50 7.60
CA VAL A 222 9.09 -0.21 8.97
C VAL A 222 9.46 1.21 9.32
N ILE A 223 8.44 2.06 9.51
CA ILE A 223 8.60 3.47 9.89
C ILE A 223 8.24 3.64 11.39
N ASP A 224 9.15 4.21 12.15
CA ASP A 224 8.91 4.58 13.54
C ASP A 224 9.47 5.98 13.83
N LYS A 225 8.61 6.84 14.38
CA LYS A 225 8.95 8.24 14.74
C LYS A 225 9.67 9.00 13.62
N GLY A 226 9.15 8.88 12.42
CA GLY A 226 9.65 9.57 11.22
C GLY A 226 10.90 8.94 10.58
N HIS A 227 11.42 7.84 11.11
CA HIS A 227 12.61 7.19 10.57
C HIS A 227 12.29 5.82 9.97
N LEU A 228 12.99 5.45 8.91
CA LEU A 228 13.04 4.08 8.41
C LEU A 228 13.92 3.25 9.37
N ARG A 229 13.31 2.30 10.09
CA ARG A 229 14.00 1.48 11.10
C ARG A 229 14.48 0.16 10.56
N MET A 230 13.70 -0.42 9.66
CA MET A 230 13.96 -1.72 9.05
C MET A 230 13.38 -1.73 7.64
N GLU A 231 14.00 -2.44 6.74
CA GLU A 231 13.45 -2.80 5.43
C GLU A 231 14.00 -4.15 4.98
N GLY A 232 13.25 -4.84 4.14
CA GLY A 232 13.62 -6.14 3.59
C GLY A 232 12.41 -6.88 3.05
N THR A 233 12.57 -8.14 2.70
CA THR A 233 11.45 -9.02 2.40
C THR A 233 10.54 -9.20 3.62
N ALA A 234 9.28 -9.57 3.43
CA ALA A 234 8.38 -9.85 4.54
C ALA A 234 9.00 -10.88 5.52
N ARG A 235 9.68 -11.91 5.00
CA ARG A 235 10.36 -12.94 5.82
C ARG A 235 11.49 -12.35 6.67
N GLU A 236 12.33 -11.50 6.09
CA GLU A 236 13.45 -10.86 6.82
C GLU A 236 12.96 -9.91 7.92
N VAL A 237 11.88 -9.17 7.67
CA VAL A 237 11.33 -8.21 8.63
C VAL A 237 10.59 -8.93 9.75
N PHE A 238 9.65 -9.84 9.44
CA PHE A 238 8.82 -10.50 10.45
C PHE A 238 9.54 -11.60 11.23
N SER A 239 10.68 -12.12 10.75
CA SER A 239 11.55 -12.98 11.55
C SER A 239 12.16 -12.27 12.76
N GLN A 240 12.17 -10.93 12.77
CA GLN A 240 12.69 -10.09 13.86
C GLN A 240 11.60 -9.67 14.85
N ALA A 241 10.75 -10.61 15.29
CA ALA A 241 9.58 -10.37 16.13
C ALA A 241 9.90 -9.53 17.40
N ASP A 242 11.00 -9.84 18.11
CA ASP A 242 11.39 -9.11 19.30
C ASP A 242 11.67 -7.62 19.02
N LYS A 243 12.24 -7.28 17.83
CA LYS A 243 12.50 -5.89 17.44
C LYS A 243 11.21 -5.16 17.06
N LEU A 244 10.31 -5.83 16.33
CA LEU A 244 9.01 -5.25 15.96
C LEU A 244 8.18 -4.96 17.21
N THR A 245 8.12 -5.90 18.16
CA THR A 245 7.45 -5.73 19.45
C THR A 245 8.07 -4.57 20.27
N ALA A 246 9.39 -4.40 20.25
CA ALA A 246 10.07 -3.28 20.91
C ALA A 246 9.71 -1.91 20.28
N LEU A 247 9.32 -1.89 18.99
CA LEU A 247 8.80 -0.71 18.31
C LEU A 247 7.28 -0.51 18.53
N GLY A 248 6.61 -1.40 19.29
CA GLY A 248 5.17 -1.36 19.54
C GLY A 248 4.34 -1.84 18.35
N LEU A 249 4.94 -2.66 17.49
CA LEU A 249 4.25 -3.27 16.35
C LEU A 249 3.88 -4.72 16.67
N ASP A 250 2.74 -5.13 16.18
CA ASP A 250 2.36 -6.53 16.16
C ASP A 250 3.16 -7.30 15.11
N VAL A 251 3.14 -8.61 15.22
CA VAL A 251 3.67 -9.53 14.20
C VAL A 251 2.53 -10.43 13.72
N PRO A 252 2.63 -11.05 12.55
CA PRO A 252 1.64 -12.02 12.09
C PRO A 252 1.41 -13.10 13.14
N VAL A 253 0.15 -13.51 13.37
CA VAL A 253 -0.21 -14.48 14.42
C VAL A 253 0.59 -15.77 14.30
N ALA A 254 0.76 -16.28 13.07
CA ALA A 254 1.57 -17.48 12.83
C ALA A 254 3.04 -17.28 13.22
N ALA A 255 3.62 -16.10 12.91
CA ALA A 255 5.00 -15.77 13.25
C ALA A 255 5.21 -15.65 14.78
N ASP A 256 4.27 -15.02 15.49
CA ASP A 256 4.32 -14.90 16.95
C ASP A 256 4.22 -16.28 17.63
N LEU A 257 3.26 -17.09 17.19
CA LEU A 257 3.10 -18.44 17.69
C LEU A 257 4.32 -19.32 17.38
N ALA A 258 4.87 -19.25 16.17
CA ALA A 258 6.10 -19.95 15.79
C ALA A 258 7.27 -19.54 16.69
N HIS A 259 7.42 -18.22 16.94
CA HIS A 259 8.44 -17.70 17.86
C HIS A 259 8.26 -18.22 19.30
N GLY A 260 7.03 -18.20 19.82
CA GLY A 260 6.71 -18.74 21.13
C GLY A 260 6.97 -20.25 21.26
N LEU A 261 6.66 -21.03 20.23
CA LEU A 261 6.92 -22.46 20.17
C LEU A 261 8.43 -22.78 20.11
N ARG A 262 9.22 -22.02 19.35
CA ARG A 262 10.69 -22.14 19.34
C ARG A 262 11.30 -21.92 20.73
N LYS A 263 10.83 -20.91 21.46
CA LYS A 263 11.27 -20.68 22.88
C LYS A 263 10.97 -21.87 23.80
N LYS A 264 9.98 -22.70 23.45
CA LYS A 264 9.62 -23.93 24.17
C LYS A 264 10.33 -25.17 23.62
N GLY A 265 11.25 -25.03 22.67
CA GLY A 265 12.06 -26.14 22.13
C GLY A 265 11.46 -26.87 20.94
N PHE A 266 10.38 -26.36 20.32
CA PHE A 266 9.87 -26.89 19.06
C PHE A 266 10.75 -26.45 17.90
N HIS A 267 10.98 -27.35 16.94
CA HIS A 267 11.72 -27.02 15.71
C HIS A 267 10.77 -26.47 14.66
N ILE A 268 10.52 -25.16 14.72
CA ILE A 268 9.71 -24.41 13.74
C ILE A 268 10.66 -23.49 12.96
N PRO A 269 10.57 -23.38 11.62
CA PRO A 269 11.37 -22.47 10.82
C PRO A 269 11.28 -21.02 11.32
N GLU A 270 12.38 -20.27 11.23
CA GLU A 270 12.41 -18.86 11.69
C GLU A 270 11.57 -17.95 10.79
N ASP A 271 11.41 -18.32 9.54
CA ASP A 271 10.70 -17.60 8.49
C ASP A 271 9.24 -18.06 8.31
N CYS A 272 8.67 -18.77 9.26
CA CYS A 272 7.28 -19.18 9.29
C CYS A 272 6.37 -17.94 9.50
N LEU A 273 5.57 -17.59 8.50
CA LEU A 273 4.75 -16.37 8.49
C LEU A 273 3.26 -16.63 8.33
N THR A 274 2.86 -17.79 7.75
CA THR A 274 1.45 -18.09 7.47
C THR A 274 0.93 -19.24 8.33
N ASP A 275 -0.39 -19.31 8.47
CA ASP A 275 -1.06 -20.39 9.21
C ASP A 275 -0.80 -21.76 8.58
N GLU A 276 -0.71 -21.82 7.25
CA GLU A 276 -0.41 -23.04 6.50
C GLU A 276 1.01 -23.52 6.80
N GLU A 277 2.02 -22.63 6.73
CA GLU A 277 3.42 -22.95 7.04
C GLU A 277 3.57 -23.45 8.49
N LEU A 278 2.87 -22.79 9.42
CA LEU A 278 2.86 -23.19 10.82
C LEU A 278 2.20 -24.56 11.00
N GLY A 279 1.06 -24.78 10.35
CA GLY A 279 0.35 -26.07 10.36
C GLY A 279 1.22 -27.21 9.86
N GLU A 280 1.89 -27.02 8.71
CA GLU A 280 2.82 -28.00 8.14
C GLU A 280 3.98 -28.29 9.10
N SER A 281 4.54 -27.27 9.74
CA SER A 281 5.63 -27.40 10.71
C SER A 281 5.22 -28.14 11.99
N LEU A 282 3.93 -28.12 12.35
CA LEU A 282 3.39 -28.78 13.53
C LEU A 282 2.93 -30.23 13.27
N CYS A 283 2.64 -30.62 12.02
CA CYS A 283 2.23 -31.99 11.67
C CYS A 283 3.13 -33.09 12.24
N PRO A 284 4.49 -33.00 12.24
CA PRO A 284 5.36 -34.01 12.80
C PRO A 284 5.18 -34.23 14.31
N TYR A 285 4.67 -33.26 15.03
CA TYR A 285 4.43 -33.32 16.48
C TYR A 285 3.05 -33.90 16.81
N ALA A 286 2.04 -33.64 15.96
CA ALA A 286 0.69 -34.20 16.14
C ALA A 286 0.67 -35.74 16.01
N SER A 287 1.57 -36.32 15.22
CA SER A 287 1.68 -37.77 15.03
C SER A 287 2.35 -38.52 16.22
N LYS A 288 2.87 -37.79 17.23
CA LYS A 288 3.55 -38.33 18.38
C LYS A 288 2.73 -38.23 19.67
N MET A 289 1.54 -37.64 19.61
CA MET A 289 0.52 -37.67 20.68
C MET A 289 -0.48 -38.82 20.46
#